data_5652d4b918d1ec3eec00b83812fc201b
#
_entry.id   5652d4b918d1ec3eec00b83812fc201b
#
_cell.length_a   1.000
_cell.length_b   1.000
_cell.length_c   1.000
_cell.angle_alpha   90.00
_cell.angle_beta   90.00
_cell.angle_gamma   90.00
#
_symmetry.space_group_name_H-M   'P 1'
#
loop_
_entity.id
_entity.type
_entity.pdbx_description
1 polymer ?
#
loop_
_entity_poly.entity_id
_entity_poly.type
_entity_poly.pdbx_seq_one_letter_code
_entity_poly.pdbx_strand_id
1 'polypeptide(L)'
;MKKARAGISLIAGHMLELVRRCGWLLVIPLLRARARRRLGSLRPGAATIVTVNWNSWSHLEALIDLVTRRSPPGTRIIVVDNGSDDARSHRPREENVRSVLLPLNMGHDFALDLGVLLSETEYVVTLDVDAFPVHGRWLEELEGALGDGAEVAGARLNREYVHPCCWAMRTARFVEQGHSFRSNYRPREEGRDASGDVGEEISLREAPAVRFYDITSQRGPGDVGTVFGDLVYHNFYATRFSATEGETLDGVVAADDPARAWEEALELYAGTDRD
;
A
#
# COMPACT_ATOMS: atom_id res chain seq x y z
N MET A 1 -11.01 40.12 -4.54
CA MET A 1 -11.43 38.74 -4.22
C MET A 1 -10.37 37.68 -4.56
N LYS A 2 -9.69 37.66 -5.74
CA LYS A 2 -8.65 36.65 -6.08
C LYS A 2 -7.46 36.61 -5.12
N LYS A 3 -6.94 37.79 -4.67
CA LYS A 3 -5.80 37.83 -3.70
C LYS A 3 -6.14 37.30 -2.31
N ALA A 4 -7.37 37.50 -1.83
CA ALA A 4 -7.81 36.97 -0.53
C ALA A 4 -7.98 35.44 -0.57
N ARG A 5 -8.50 34.88 -1.66
CA ARG A 5 -8.59 33.41 -1.85
C ARG A 5 -7.22 32.76 -1.93
N ALA A 6 -6.24 33.37 -2.61
CA ALA A 6 -4.88 32.88 -2.66
C ALA A 6 -4.20 32.88 -1.27
N GLY A 7 -4.43 33.93 -0.47
CA GLY A 7 -3.90 33.99 0.89
C GLY A 7 -4.49 32.92 1.83
N ILE A 8 -5.79 32.67 1.75
CA ILE A 8 -6.47 31.62 2.54
C ILE A 8 -5.95 30.23 2.13
N SER A 9 -5.79 29.97 0.83
CA SER A 9 -5.26 28.71 0.34
C SER A 9 -3.82 28.45 0.82
N LEU A 10 -2.98 29.48 0.85
CA LEU A 10 -1.61 29.39 1.35
C LEU A 10 -1.56 29.07 2.85
N ILE A 11 -2.38 29.73 3.67
CA ILE A 11 -2.47 29.47 5.11
C ILE A 11 -2.97 28.05 5.37
N ALA A 12 -4.00 27.58 4.65
CA ALA A 12 -4.52 26.23 4.77
C ALA A 12 -3.45 25.18 4.42
N GLY A 13 -2.65 25.41 3.37
CA GLY A 13 -1.53 24.55 3.00
C GLY A 13 -0.46 24.47 4.08
N HIS A 14 -0.07 25.58 4.68
CA HIS A 14 0.90 25.60 5.79
C HIS A 14 0.37 24.90 7.04
N MET A 15 -0.91 25.08 7.37
CA MET A 15 -1.53 24.38 8.50
C MET A 15 -1.57 22.86 8.28
N LEU A 16 -1.92 22.41 7.09
CA LEU A 16 -1.91 20.99 6.73
C LEU A 16 -0.51 20.39 6.86
N GLU A 17 0.50 21.08 6.35
CA GLU A 17 1.89 20.65 6.46
C GLU A 17 2.35 20.58 7.92
N LEU A 18 1.97 21.55 8.76
CA LEU A 18 2.27 21.52 10.18
C LEU A 18 1.61 20.32 10.87
N VAL A 19 0.36 20.03 10.57
CA VAL A 19 -0.36 18.85 11.12
C VAL A 19 0.33 17.55 10.70
N ARG A 20 0.73 17.42 9.44
CA ARG A 20 1.49 16.24 8.95
C ARG A 20 2.81 16.09 9.70
N ARG A 21 3.58 17.17 9.86
CA ARG A 21 4.84 17.14 10.64
C ARG A 21 4.61 16.75 12.10
N CYS A 22 3.57 17.26 12.75
CA CYS A 22 3.20 16.85 14.10
C CYS A 22 2.84 15.35 14.16
N GLY A 23 2.12 14.83 13.17
CA GLY A 23 1.83 13.39 13.05
C GLY A 23 3.10 12.55 13.03
N TRP A 24 4.06 12.90 12.17
CA TRP A 24 5.35 12.22 12.08
C TRP A 24 6.20 12.31 13.36
N LEU A 25 6.19 13.45 14.03
CA LEU A 25 7.01 13.68 15.22
C LEU A 25 6.42 13.12 16.51
N LEU A 26 5.11 13.01 16.60
CA LEU A 26 4.43 12.61 17.84
C LEU A 26 3.72 11.27 17.72
N VAL A 27 2.92 11.08 16.67
CA VAL A 27 2.07 9.89 16.56
C VAL A 27 2.88 8.66 16.20
N ILE A 28 3.71 8.71 15.17
CA ILE A 28 4.50 7.55 14.72
C ILE A 28 5.48 7.05 15.81
N PRO A 29 6.25 7.88 16.51
CA PRO A 29 7.11 7.41 17.60
C PRO A 29 6.35 6.77 18.76
N LEU A 30 5.19 7.31 19.14
CA LEU A 30 4.34 6.73 20.18
C LEU A 30 3.78 5.37 19.77
N LEU A 31 3.31 5.23 18.54
CA LEU A 31 2.83 3.96 17.99
C LEU A 31 3.97 2.94 17.92
N ARG A 32 5.14 3.34 17.48
CA ARG A 32 6.32 2.47 17.44
C ARG A 32 6.73 1.99 18.83
N ALA A 33 6.73 2.87 19.81
CA ALA A 33 6.98 2.49 21.20
C ALA A 33 5.94 1.49 21.73
N ARG A 34 4.68 1.67 21.37
CA ARG A 34 3.60 0.74 21.70
C ARG A 34 3.76 -0.60 20.95
N ALA A 35 4.07 -0.57 19.66
CA ALA A 35 4.34 -1.77 18.86
C ALA A 35 5.50 -2.59 19.44
N ARG A 36 6.61 -1.95 19.83
CA ARG A 36 7.76 -2.62 20.49
C ARG A 36 7.35 -3.38 21.75
N ARG A 37 6.43 -2.84 22.55
CA ARG A 37 5.94 -3.52 23.77
C ARG A 37 5.09 -4.75 23.47
N ARG A 38 4.54 -4.85 22.25
CA ARG A 38 3.67 -5.95 21.81
C ARG A 38 4.38 -7.03 21.01
N LEU A 39 5.67 -6.88 20.69
CA LEU A 39 6.39 -7.84 19.84
C LEU A 39 6.29 -9.27 20.35
N GLY A 40 6.36 -9.48 21.67
CA GLY A 40 6.21 -10.81 22.29
C GLY A 40 4.79 -11.39 22.25
N SER A 41 3.79 -10.64 21.80
CA SER A 41 2.38 -11.06 21.72
C SER A 41 1.83 -11.03 20.28
N LEU A 42 2.69 -10.93 19.29
CA LEU A 42 2.28 -11.06 17.89
C LEU A 42 1.74 -12.46 17.64
N ARG A 43 0.65 -12.56 16.87
CA ARG A 43 0.07 -13.87 16.51
C ARG A 43 0.97 -14.56 15.49
N PRO A 44 1.55 -15.72 15.86
CA PRO A 44 2.42 -16.47 14.97
C PRO A 44 1.64 -17.08 13.79
N GLY A 45 2.28 -17.20 12.63
CA GLY A 45 1.69 -17.78 11.43
C GLY A 45 0.48 -17.02 10.90
N ALA A 46 0.31 -15.74 11.27
CA ALA A 46 -0.79 -14.92 10.81
C ALA A 46 -0.29 -13.62 10.16
N ALA A 47 -1.05 -13.11 9.22
CA ALA A 47 -0.76 -11.88 8.52
C ALA A 47 -1.82 -10.79 8.74
N THR A 48 -1.39 -9.54 8.68
CA THR A 48 -2.24 -8.36 8.55
C THR A 48 -2.00 -7.70 7.21
N ILE A 49 -3.06 -7.53 6.46
CA ILE A 49 -3.04 -6.75 5.21
C ILE A 49 -3.36 -5.31 5.56
N VAL A 50 -2.52 -4.38 5.17
CA VAL A 50 -2.69 -2.94 5.38
C VAL A 50 -2.99 -2.29 4.03
N THR A 51 -4.09 -1.57 3.96
CA THR A 51 -4.44 -0.77 2.78
C THR A 51 -4.81 0.66 3.17
N VAL A 52 -4.54 1.60 2.29
CA VAL A 52 -4.85 3.01 2.48
C VAL A 52 -5.96 3.40 1.51
N ASN A 53 -7.09 3.82 2.05
CA ASN A 53 -8.20 4.33 1.27
C ASN A 53 -8.22 5.86 1.25
N TRP A 54 -8.52 6.44 0.08
CA TRP A 54 -8.88 7.84 -0.09
C TRP A 54 -9.88 7.98 -1.23
N ASN A 55 -11.17 8.09 -0.88
CA ASN A 55 -12.29 8.20 -1.81
C ASN A 55 -12.39 7.07 -2.88
N SER A 56 -11.92 5.86 -2.55
CA SER A 56 -11.85 4.73 -3.49
C SER A 56 -12.65 3.52 -2.98
N TRP A 57 -13.90 3.75 -2.60
CA TRP A 57 -14.74 2.75 -1.91
C TRP A 57 -14.99 1.49 -2.73
N SER A 58 -15.27 1.60 -4.02
CA SER A 58 -15.51 0.45 -4.89
C SER A 58 -14.28 -0.45 -5.02
N HIS A 59 -13.08 0.14 -5.11
CA HIS A 59 -11.84 -0.62 -5.11
C HIS A 59 -11.59 -1.29 -3.76
N LEU A 60 -11.86 -0.57 -2.67
CA LEU A 60 -11.71 -1.10 -1.31
C LEU A 60 -12.63 -2.29 -1.04
N GLU A 61 -13.89 -2.24 -1.46
CA GLU A 61 -14.85 -3.34 -1.32
C GLU A 61 -14.35 -4.59 -2.05
N ALA A 62 -13.89 -4.45 -3.30
CA ALA A 62 -13.33 -5.55 -4.08
C ALA A 62 -12.05 -6.12 -3.46
N LEU A 63 -11.13 -5.25 -2.99
CA LEU A 63 -9.93 -5.69 -2.28
C LEU A 63 -10.28 -6.51 -1.04
N ILE A 64 -11.18 -6.01 -0.18
CA ILE A 64 -11.58 -6.70 1.05
C ILE A 64 -12.19 -8.06 0.74
N ASP A 65 -13.09 -8.15 -0.23
CA ASP A 65 -13.73 -9.39 -0.64
C ASP A 65 -12.69 -10.41 -1.14
N LEU A 66 -11.82 -10.00 -2.07
CA LEU A 66 -10.83 -10.89 -2.66
C LEU A 66 -9.74 -11.31 -1.66
N VAL A 67 -9.27 -10.41 -0.81
CA VAL A 67 -8.34 -10.76 0.27
C VAL A 67 -9.00 -11.73 1.26
N THR A 68 -10.24 -11.49 1.65
CA THR A 68 -10.95 -12.36 2.61
C THR A 68 -11.17 -13.77 2.05
N ARG A 69 -11.51 -13.90 0.77
CA ARG A 69 -11.73 -15.21 0.12
C ARG A 69 -10.44 -15.96 -0.20
N ARG A 70 -9.35 -15.24 -0.49
CA ARG A 70 -8.08 -15.80 -1.00
C ARG A 70 -6.95 -15.84 0.02
N SER A 71 -7.24 -15.53 1.26
CA SER A 71 -6.22 -15.61 2.32
C SER A 71 -6.61 -16.65 3.39
N PRO A 72 -5.64 -17.19 4.11
CA PRO A 72 -5.92 -18.15 5.19
C PRO A 72 -6.88 -17.57 6.25
N PRO A 73 -7.71 -18.42 6.88
CA PRO A 73 -8.55 -18.02 7.99
C PRO A 73 -7.73 -17.33 9.09
N GLY A 74 -8.23 -16.20 9.60
CA GLY A 74 -7.51 -15.43 10.64
C GLY A 74 -6.65 -14.30 10.09
N THR A 75 -6.49 -14.18 8.76
CA THR A 75 -5.91 -12.98 8.12
C THR A 75 -6.70 -11.74 8.52
N ARG A 76 -5.99 -10.71 8.94
CA ARG A 76 -6.57 -9.41 9.34
C ARG A 76 -6.40 -8.40 8.25
N ILE A 77 -7.32 -7.45 8.16
CA ILE A 77 -7.23 -6.31 7.26
C ILE A 77 -7.30 -5.03 8.10
N ILE A 78 -6.34 -4.13 7.93
CA ILE A 78 -6.37 -2.78 8.48
C ILE A 78 -6.57 -1.81 7.32
N VAL A 79 -7.71 -1.16 7.30
CA VAL A 79 -8.02 -0.07 6.36
C VAL A 79 -7.70 1.25 7.05
N VAL A 80 -6.71 1.97 6.55
CA VAL A 80 -6.46 3.35 6.96
C VAL A 80 -7.16 4.28 5.98
N ASP A 81 -8.28 4.84 6.40
CA ASP A 81 -8.95 5.87 5.63
C ASP A 81 -8.23 7.21 5.82
N ASN A 82 -7.65 7.70 4.76
CA ASN A 82 -6.77 8.86 4.77
C ASN A 82 -7.53 10.18 4.55
N GLY A 83 -8.64 10.35 5.26
CA GLY A 83 -9.45 11.56 5.20
C GLY A 83 -10.37 11.62 3.99
N SER A 84 -11.01 10.49 3.64
CA SER A 84 -12.04 10.46 2.61
C SER A 84 -13.29 11.22 3.01
N ASP A 85 -14.02 11.70 2.02
CA ASP A 85 -15.37 12.18 2.18
C ASP A 85 -16.29 11.01 2.59
N ASP A 86 -17.24 11.24 3.47
CA ASP A 86 -18.21 10.24 3.94
C ASP A 86 -17.61 8.92 4.50
N ALA A 87 -16.35 8.96 4.99
CA ALA A 87 -15.64 7.78 5.51
C ALA A 87 -16.43 6.98 6.57
N ARG A 88 -17.33 7.62 7.30
CA ARG A 88 -18.15 6.95 8.33
C ARG A 88 -19.26 6.10 7.75
N SER A 89 -19.86 6.51 6.64
CA SER A 89 -20.97 5.81 5.99
C SER A 89 -20.49 4.59 5.19
N HIS A 90 -19.25 4.62 4.71
CA HIS A 90 -18.63 3.56 3.91
C HIS A 90 -17.69 2.62 4.71
N ARG A 91 -17.72 2.71 6.03
CA ARG A 91 -16.84 1.89 6.88
C ARG A 91 -17.14 0.41 6.71
N PRO A 92 -16.14 -0.43 6.35
CA PRO A 92 -16.27 -1.87 6.32
C PRO A 92 -16.75 -2.44 7.67
N ARG A 93 -17.57 -3.50 7.63
CA ARG A 93 -18.19 -4.11 8.81
C ARG A 93 -17.77 -5.56 9.05
N GLU A 94 -16.92 -6.10 8.19
CA GLU A 94 -16.38 -7.46 8.26
C GLU A 94 -15.58 -7.63 9.55
N GLU A 95 -15.74 -8.77 10.22
CA GLU A 95 -15.13 -9.04 11.53
C GLU A 95 -13.59 -9.03 11.51
N ASN A 96 -13.00 -9.40 10.37
CA ASN A 96 -11.56 -9.39 10.17
C ASN A 96 -11.02 -8.02 9.74
N VAL A 97 -11.89 -7.00 9.54
CA VAL A 97 -11.51 -5.66 9.08
C VAL A 97 -11.54 -4.65 10.22
N ARG A 98 -10.43 -3.96 10.41
CA ARG A 98 -10.30 -2.82 11.31
C ARG A 98 -10.11 -1.55 10.52
N SER A 99 -11.05 -0.60 10.63
CA SER A 99 -10.91 0.72 10.03
C SER A 99 -10.28 1.72 11.00
N VAL A 100 -9.35 2.52 10.50
CA VAL A 100 -8.72 3.65 11.18
C VAL A 100 -9.00 4.90 10.34
N LEU A 101 -9.79 5.83 10.90
CA LEU A 101 -10.20 7.03 10.18
C LEU A 101 -9.29 8.20 10.56
N LEU A 102 -8.59 8.75 9.58
CA LEU A 102 -7.84 9.99 9.73
C LEU A 102 -8.75 11.20 9.44
N PRO A 103 -8.60 12.29 10.19
CA PRO A 103 -9.47 13.46 10.02
C PRO A 103 -9.20 14.24 8.72
N LEU A 104 -8.07 13.97 8.06
CA LEU A 104 -7.63 14.61 6.83
C LEU A 104 -6.56 13.75 6.15
N ASN A 105 -6.25 14.03 4.89
CA ASN A 105 -5.20 13.34 4.16
C ASN A 105 -3.82 13.67 4.74
N MET A 106 -3.24 12.71 5.47
CA MET A 106 -1.93 12.82 6.13
C MET A 106 -0.76 12.43 5.23
N GLY A 107 -1.02 11.92 4.03
CA GLY A 107 -0.04 11.32 3.13
C GLY A 107 -0.13 9.79 3.14
N HIS A 108 0.17 9.19 1.99
CA HIS A 108 0.10 7.74 1.81
C HIS A 108 1.13 7.02 2.71
N ASP A 109 2.34 7.52 2.74
CA ASP A 109 3.45 7.05 3.56
C ASP A 109 3.12 7.03 5.07
N PHE A 110 2.52 8.12 5.58
CA PHE A 110 2.08 8.19 6.97
C PHE A 110 0.98 7.16 7.28
N ALA A 111 0.01 7.01 6.39
CA ALA A 111 -1.08 6.07 6.56
C ALA A 111 -0.59 4.61 6.55
N LEU A 112 0.37 4.26 5.70
CA LEU A 112 1.02 2.95 5.69
C LEU A 112 1.77 2.68 7.00
N ASP A 113 2.62 3.60 7.47
CA ASP A 113 3.31 3.45 8.76
C ASP A 113 2.33 3.25 9.93
N LEU A 114 1.25 4.02 9.94
CA LEU A 114 0.19 3.89 10.94
C LEU A 114 -0.42 2.48 10.92
N GLY A 115 -0.80 1.98 9.74
CA GLY A 115 -1.41 0.66 9.58
C GLY A 115 -0.46 -0.46 10.01
N VAL A 116 0.79 -0.42 9.54
CA VAL A 116 1.82 -1.42 9.90
C VAL A 116 2.12 -1.43 11.40
N LEU A 117 2.27 -0.25 12.02
CA LEU A 117 2.50 -0.16 13.47
C LEU A 117 1.30 -0.57 14.32
N LEU A 118 0.11 -0.67 13.75
CA LEU A 118 -1.09 -1.20 14.40
C LEU A 118 -1.27 -2.71 14.20
N SER A 119 -0.48 -3.35 13.35
CA SER A 119 -0.50 -4.81 13.15
C SER A 119 -0.18 -5.56 14.43
N GLU A 120 -0.86 -6.70 14.64
CA GLU A 120 -0.72 -7.60 15.80
C GLU A 120 -0.40 -9.04 15.37
N THR A 121 0.07 -9.23 14.14
CA THR A 121 0.40 -10.51 13.54
C THR A 121 1.88 -10.62 13.21
N GLU A 122 2.37 -11.83 13.00
CA GLU A 122 3.78 -12.08 12.68
C GLU A 122 4.18 -11.39 11.37
N TYR A 123 3.32 -11.48 10.37
CA TYR A 123 3.57 -10.87 9.05
C TYR A 123 2.68 -9.66 8.84
N VAL A 124 3.18 -8.71 8.10
CA VAL A 124 2.43 -7.56 7.59
C VAL A 124 2.65 -7.42 6.10
N VAL A 125 1.57 -7.20 5.37
CA VAL A 125 1.58 -6.99 3.91
C VAL A 125 0.86 -5.69 3.62
N THR A 126 1.40 -4.85 2.75
CA THR A 126 0.66 -3.71 2.20
C THR A 126 0.10 -4.07 0.84
N LEU A 127 -1.11 -3.63 0.56
CA LEU A 127 -1.71 -3.62 -0.77
C LEU A 127 -2.28 -2.23 -1.03
N ASP A 128 -2.05 -1.68 -2.21
CA ASP A 128 -2.76 -0.48 -2.64
C ASP A 128 -4.25 -0.79 -2.80
N VAL A 129 -5.11 0.21 -2.64
CA VAL A 129 -6.56 0.01 -2.65
C VAL A 129 -7.09 -0.50 -3.99
N ASP A 130 -6.35 -0.25 -5.07
CA ASP A 130 -6.59 -0.72 -6.44
C ASP A 130 -5.73 -1.94 -6.82
N ALA A 131 -5.35 -2.74 -5.81
CA ALA A 131 -4.66 -4.01 -5.97
C ALA A 131 -5.47 -5.14 -5.31
N PHE A 132 -5.30 -6.36 -5.81
CA PHE A 132 -5.89 -7.55 -5.18
C PHE A 132 -5.10 -8.82 -5.52
N PRO A 133 -5.15 -9.86 -4.66
CA PRO A 133 -4.53 -11.15 -4.95
C PRO A 133 -5.24 -11.86 -6.11
N VAL A 134 -4.47 -12.50 -7.01
CA VAL A 134 -5.04 -13.20 -8.19
C VAL A 134 -5.34 -14.67 -7.94
N HIS A 135 -4.83 -15.27 -6.84
CA HIS A 135 -5.11 -16.66 -6.45
C HIS A 135 -4.98 -16.89 -4.92
N GLY A 136 -5.44 -18.05 -4.43
CA GLY A 136 -5.50 -18.36 -2.99
C GLY A 136 -4.16 -18.58 -2.28
N ARG A 137 -3.06 -18.83 -3.02
CA ARG A 137 -1.74 -19.10 -2.43
C ARG A 137 -0.83 -17.88 -2.33
N TRP A 138 -1.29 -16.73 -2.75
CA TRP A 138 -0.50 -15.50 -2.83
C TRP A 138 0.20 -15.13 -1.51
N LEU A 139 -0.51 -15.29 -0.40
CA LEU A 139 0.02 -14.94 0.92
C LEU A 139 1.03 -15.96 1.41
N GLU A 140 0.76 -17.26 1.20
CA GLU A 140 1.70 -18.33 1.51
C GLU A 140 3.04 -18.17 0.78
N GLU A 141 3.01 -17.69 -0.46
CA GLU A 141 4.23 -17.47 -1.25
C GLU A 141 5.04 -16.29 -0.71
N LEU A 142 4.39 -15.20 -0.27
CA LEU A 142 5.06 -14.09 0.39
C LEU A 142 5.65 -14.51 1.75
N GLU A 143 4.89 -15.23 2.55
CA GLU A 143 5.34 -15.76 3.84
C GLU A 143 6.48 -16.77 3.67
N GLY A 144 6.41 -17.63 2.66
CA GLY A 144 7.45 -18.56 2.28
C GLY A 144 8.76 -17.86 1.94
N ALA A 145 8.71 -16.80 1.12
CA ALA A 145 9.89 -16.01 0.79
C ALA A 145 10.54 -15.39 2.04
N LEU A 146 9.73 -14.89 2.98
CA LEU A 146 10.22 -14.36 4.26
C LEU A 146 10.74 -15.47 5.18
N GLY A 147 10.20 -16.70 5.06
CA GLY A 147 10.69 -17.90 5.75
C GLY A 147 12.04 -18.37 5.22
N ASP A 148 12.27 -18.23 3.92
CA ASP A 148 13.48 -18.64 3.20
C ASP A 148 14.63 -17.62 3.30
N GLY A 149 14.47 -16.58 4.12
CA GLY A 149 15.55 -15.64 4.45
C GLY A 149 15.45 -14.27 3.79
N ALA A 150 14.38 -13.98 3.05
CA ALA A 150 14.11 -12.60 2.67
C ALA A 150 13.64 -11.79 3.89
N GLU A 151 14.10 -10.56 4.01
CA GLU A 151 13.61 -9.62 5.03
C GLU A 151 12.45 -8.78 4.49
N VAL A 152 12.42 -8.54 3.19
CA VAL A 152 11.36 -7.86 2.44
C VAL A 152 11.02 -8.69 1.21
N ALA A 153 9.73 -8.82 0.89
CA ALA A 153 9.25 -9.46 -0.32
C ALA A 153 8.12 -8.63 -0.94
N GLY A 154 8.02 -8.62 -2.28
CA GLY A 154 6.90 -7.98 -2.96
C GLY A 154 7.20 -7.47 -4.36
N ALA A 155 6.29 -6.64 -4.88
CA ALA A 155 6.27 -6.17 -6.26
C ALA A 155 7.47 -5.28 -6.60
N ARG A 156 8.15 -5.58 -7.72
CA ARG A 156 9.16 -4.71 -8.31
C ARG A 156 8.65 -4.11 -9.62
N LEU A 157 8.70 -2.79 -9.70
CA LEU A 157 8.46 -2.07 -10.95
C LEU A 157 9.74 -2.00 -11.79
N ASN A 158 10.27 -0.80 -11.99
CA ASN A 158 11.45 -0.54 -12.80
C ASN A 158 12.69 -0.16 -11.99
N ARG A 159 12.57 -0.08 -10.66
CA ARG A 159 13.66 0.25 -9.74
C ARG A 159 13.88 -0.88 -8.73
N GLU A 160 15.09 -0.92 -8.16
CA GLU A 160 15.51 -1.97 -7.23
C GLU A 160 14.93 -1.77 -5.81
N TYR A 161 13.61 -1.62 -5.72
CA TYR A 161 12.89 -1.61 -4.44
C TYR A 161 11.54 -2.29 -4.55
N VAL A 162 11.00 -2.75 -3.42
CA VAL A 162 9.66 -3.33 -3.33
C VAL A 162 8.63 -2.22 -3.18
N HIS A 163 7.72 -2.13 -4.16
CA HIS A 163 6.68 -1.11 -4.20
C HIS A 163 5.55 -1.42 -3.20
N PRO A 164 4.98 -0.42 -2.52
CA PRO A 164 3.92 -0.61 -1.53
C PRO A 164 2.64 -1.25 -2.06
N CYS A 165 2.42 -1.28 -3.38
CA CYS A 165 1.24 -1.92 -3.97
C CYS A 165 1.16 -3.43 -3.66
N CYS A 166 2.29 -4.07 -3.39
CA CYS A 166 2.41 -5.40 -2.79
C CYS A 166 3.77 -5.49 -2.10
N TRP A 167 3.80 -5.30 -0.81
CA TRP A 167 5.01 -5.33 0.01
C TRP A 167 4.75 -6.16 1.27
N ALA A 168 5.69 -7.00 1.66
CA ALA A 168 5.57 -7.89 2.81
C ALA A 168 6.85 -7.89 3.66
N MET A 169 6.69 -7.99 4.98
CA MET A 169 7.78 -8.09 5.97
C MET A 169 7.30 -8.76 7.25
N ARG A 170 8.24 -9.27 8.06
CA ARG A 170 7.94 -9.60 9.46
C ARG A 170 7.67 -8.33 10.25
N THR A 171 6.55 -8.27 10.95
CA THR A 171 6.15 -7.10 11.76
C THR A 171 7.22 -6.72 12.79
N ALA A 172 7.83 -7.72 13.44
CA ALA A 172 8.92 -7.48 14.38
C ALA A 172 10.09 -6.75 13.73
N ARG A 173 10.51 -7.19 12.54
CA ARG A 173 11.62 -6.56 11.78
C ARG A 173 11.34 -5.09 11.50
N PHE A 174 10.15 -4.77 10.97
CA PHE A 174 9.76 -3.38 10.71
C PHE A 174 9.87 -2.49 11.95
N VAL A 175 9.39 -3.00 13.09
CA VAL A 175 9.36 -2.25 14.35
C VAL A 175 10.76 -2.08 14.95
N GLU A 176 11.56 -3.16 15.03
CA GLU A 176 12.89 -3.20 15.63
C GLU A 176 13.91 -2.38 14.86
N GLN A 177 13.93 -2.52 13.54
CA GLN A 177 14.85 -1.78 12.66
C GLN A 177 14.43 -0.32 12.44
N GLY A 178 13.25 0.06 12.94
CA GLY A 178 12.78 1.44 12.81
C GLY A 178 12.42 1.82 11.37
N HIS A 179 12.00 0.84 10.55
CA HIS A 179 11.58 1.09 9.18
C HIS A 179 10.39 2.03 9.08
N SER A 180 10.29 2.74 7.98
CA SER A 180 9.22 3.69 7.69
C SER A 180 9.03 3.79 6.19
N PHE A 181 7.78 3.92 5.76
CA PHE A 181 7.42 4.22 4.38
C PHE A 181 7.65 5.68 4.00
N ARG A 182 8.11 6.50 4.95
CA ARG A 182 8.31 7.93 4.73
C ARG A 182 9.14 8.18 3.48
N SER A 183 8.55 8.88 2.53
CA SER A 183 9.25 9.33 1.34
C SER A 183 10.27 10.42 1.70
N ASN A 184 11.52 10.20 1.35
CA ASN A 184 12.60 11.18 1.48
C ASN A 184 12.94 11.72 0.09
N TYR A 185 11.94 12.19 -0.64
CA TYR A 185 12.11 12.67 -2.01
C TYR A 185 13.31 13.61 -2.10
N ARG A 186 14.30 13.19 -2.87
CA ARG A 186 15.44 14.01 -3.25
C ARG A 186 15.26 14.43 -4.70
N PRO A 187 15.33 15.74 -5.02
CA PRO A 187 15.29 16.21 -6.40
C PRO A 187 16.34 15.48 -7.24
N ARG A 188 16.04 15.25 -8.51
CA ARG A 188 17.01 14.73 -9.47
C ARG A 188 18.27 15.58 -9.44
N GLU A 189 19.40 15.00 -9.03
CA GLU A 189 20.72 15.50 -9.37
C GLU A 189 21.03 15.02 -10.80
N GLU A 190 21.72 15.85 -11.59
CA GLU A 190 22.09 15.52 -12.98
C GLU A 190 22.72 14.11 -13.05
N GLY A 191 22.08 13.19 -13.77
CA GLY A 191 22.56 11.81 -13.97
C GLY A 191 22.14 10.78 -12.93
N ARG A 192 21.29 11.12 -11.93
CA ARG A 192 20.67 10.16 -11.00
C ARG A 192 19.16 10.21 -11.10
N ASP A 193 18.52 9.04 -11.09
CA ASP A 193 17.07 8.95 -11.00
C ASP A 193 16.58 9.55 -9.66
N ALA A 194 15.36 10.11 -9.69
CA ALA A 194 14.74 10.58 -8.47
C ALA A 194 14.69 9.42 -7.46
N SER A 195 15.24 9.64 -6.28
CA SER A 195 15.26 8.65 -5.19
C SER A 195 14.35 9.12 -4.06
N GLY A 196 13.90 8.18 -3.23
CA GLY A 196 13.15 8.49 -2.03
C GLY A 196 11.65 8.34 -2.18
N ASP A 197 11.21 7.41 -3.00
CA ASP A 197 9.80 7.02 -3.09
C ASP A 197 9.30 6.34 -1.81
N VAL A 198 7.99 6.18 -1.71
CA VAL A 198 7.33 5.53 -0.56
C VAL A 198 7.85 4.10 -0.40
N GLY A 199 8.49 3.82 0.74
CA GLY A 199 9.04 2.48 1.05
C GLY A 199 10.38 2.13 0.41
N GLU A 200 10.93 2.93 -0.50
CA GLU A 200 12.21 2.63 -1.18
C GLU A 200 13.36 2.42 -0.20
N GLU A 201 13.48 3.27 0.83
CA GLU A 201 14.54 3.17 1.84
C GLU A 201 14.52 1.83 2.58
N ILE A 202 13.36 1.21 2.76
CA ILE A 202 13.25 -0.10 3.43
C ILE A 202 14.01 -1.14 2.62
N SER A 203 13.76 -1.24 1.32
CA SER A 203 14.45 -2.20 0.44
C SER A 203 15.95 -1.95 0.37
N LEU A 204 16.37 -0.69 0.31
CA LEU A 204 17.79 -0.33 0.30
C LEU A 204 18.51 -0.74 1.60
N ARG A 205 17.84 -0.60 2.75
CA ARG A 205 18.41 -0.99 4.05
C ARG A 205 18.43 -2.49 4.26
N GLU A 206 17.52 -3.23 3.65
CA GLU A 206 17.43 -4.69 3.76
C GLU A 206 18.18 -5.44 2.64
N ALA A 207 18.74 -4.73 1.66
CA ALA A 207 19.55 -5.37 0.64
C ALA A 207 20.79 -6.08 1.25
N PRO A 208 21.15 -7.29 0.79
CA PRO A 208 20.60 -8.02 -0.36
C PRO A 208 19.40 -8.95 -0.04
N ALA A 209 18.88 -8.97 1.19
CA ALA A 209 17.83 -9.88 1.62
C ALA A 209 16.42 -9.43 1.15
N VAL A 210 16.31 -9.08 -0.12
CA VAL A 210 15.05 -8.64 -0.75
C VAL A 210 14.60 -9.66 -1.80
N ARG A 211 13.35 -10.10 -1.71
CA ARG A 211 12.72 -10.97 -2.72
C ARG A 211 11.80 -10.13 -3.60
N PHE A 212 12.14 -10.02 -4.86
CA PHE A 212 11.33 -9.34 -5.86
C PHE A 212 10.38 -10.28 -6.58
N TYR A 213 9.17 -9.81 -6.82
CA TYR A 213 8.21 -10.38 -7.73
C TYR A 213 8.04 -9.41 -8.90
N ASP A 214 8.59 -9.82 -10.03
CA ASP A 214 8.60 -9.01 -11.24
C ASP A 214 7.24 -9.03 -11.94
N ILE A 215 7.06 -8.11 -12.89
CA ILE A 215 5.88 -8.06 -13.73
C ILE A 215 5.82 -9.32 -14.59
N THR A 216 4.79 -10.13 -14.43
CA THR A 216 4.53 -11.35 -15.21
C THR A 216 3.50 -11.12 -16.31
N SER A 217 2.60 -10.17 -16.13
CA SER A 217 1.63 -9.74 -17.14
C SER A 217 1.50 -8.23 -17.11
N GLN A 218 1.76 -7.61 -18.25
CA GLN A 218 1.50 -6.19 -18.48
C GLN A 218 0.86 -6.05 -19.84
N ARG A 219 -0.29 -5.40 -19.90
CA ARG A 219 -1.00 -5.14 -21.13
C ARG A 219 -0.95 -3.65 -21.44
N GLY A 220 -1.06 -3.31 -22.70
CA GLY A 220 -1.05 -1.94 -23.14
C GLY A 220 -2.30 -1.14 -22.74
N PRO A 221 -2.39 0.12 -23.18
CA PRO A 221 -3.57 0.96 -22.94
C PRO A 221 -4.87 0.26 -23.33
N GLY A 222 -5.88 0.34 -22.49
CA GLY A 222 -7.18 -0.34 -22.68
C GLY A 222 -7.23 -1.79 -22.26
N ASP A 223 -6.08 -2.39 -21.91
CA ASP A 223 -5.99 -3.75 -21.39
C ASP A 223 -6.03 -3.80 -19.85
N VAL A 224 -6.18 -5.02 -19.33
CA VAL A 224 -6.09 -5.28 -17.89
C VAL A 224 -4.71 -4.92 -17.37
N GLY A 225 -4.62 -4.22 -16.27
CA GLY A 225 -3.40 -3.64 -15.69
C GLY A 225 -2.21 -4.59 -15.52
N THR A 226 -1.52 -4.55 -14.39
CA THR A 226 -0.24 -5.25 -14.19
C THR A 226 -0.38 -6.33 -13.13
N VAL A 227 0.17 -7.52 -13.40
CA VAL A 227 0.29 -8.63 -12.44
C VAL A 227 1.75 -8.81 -12.04
N PHE A 228 2.01 -8.94 -10.75
CA PHE A 228 3.33 -9.14 -10.18
C PHE A 228 3.47 -10.59 -9.67
N GLY A 229 4.45 -11.33 -10.19
CA GLY A 229 4.79 -12.69 -9.77
C GLY A 229 3.64 -13.67 -9.82
N ASP A 230 2.63 -13.40 -10.65
CA ASP A 230 1.34 -14.08 -10.66
C ASP A 230 0.58 -14.05 -9.33
N LEU A 231 0.97 -13.19 -8.38
CA LEU A 231 0.42 -13.11 -7.03
C LEU A 231 -0.64 -12.02 -6.88
N VAL A 232 -0.34 -10.82 -7.39
CA VAL A 232 -1.14 -9.62 -7.15
C VAL A 232 -1.33 -8.85 -8.44
N TYR A 233 -2.58 -8.51 -8.74
CA TYR A 233 -2.95 -7.54 -9.75
C TYR A 233 -2.93 -6.13 -9.16
N HIS A 234 -2.49 -5.14 -9.93
CA HIS A 234 -2.54 -3.73 -9.58
C HIS A 234 -3.01 -2.90 -10.78
N ASN A 235 -4.01 -2.05 -10.57
CA ASN A 235 -4.67 -1.32 -11.66
C ASN A 235 -3.94 -0.04 -12.07
N PHE A 236 -2.91 0.37 -11.43
CA PHE A 236 -2.19 1.62 -11.65
C PHE A 236 -3.07 2.78 -12.16
N TYR A 237 -3.00 3.96 -11.53
CA TYR A 237 -3.77 5.16 -11.86
C TYR A 237 -5.27 5.13 -11.60
N ALA A 238 -5.88 4.04 -11.10
CA ALA A 238 -7.31 4.04 -10.79
C ALA A 238 -7.71 5.16 -9.84
N THR A 239 -6.82 5.56 -8.96
CA THR A 239 -7.02 6.61 -7.96
C THR A 239 -6.39 7.96 -8.31
N ARG A 240 -5.70 8.07 -9.46
CA ARG A 240 -5.05 9.30 -9.93
C ARG A 240 -5.83 9.90 -11.10
N PHE A 241 -6.63 10.90 -10.82
CA PHE A 241 -7.45 11.64 -11.84
C PHE A 241 -6.65 12.43 -12.88
N SER A 242 -5.32 12.38 -12.86
CA SER A 242 -4.44 13.16 -13.71
C SER A 242 -3.56 12.34 -14.65
N ALA A 243 -3.74 11.03 -14.73
CA ALA A 243 -3.00 10.22 -15.68
C ALA A 243 -3.45 10.55 -17.10
N THR A 244 -2.50 10.91 -17.97
CA THR A 244 -2.75 11.13 -19.39
C THR A 244 -2.67 9.77 -20.09
N GLU A 245 -3.55 9.56 -21.07
CA GLU A 245 -3.56 8.37 -21.92
C GLU A 245 -2.14 8.02 -22.42
N GLY A 246 -1.73 6.75 -22.26
CA GLY A 246 -0.41 6.27 -22.67
C GLY A 246 0.76 6.78 -21.82
N GLU A 247 0.51 7.48 -20.70
CA GLU A 247 1.56 7.91 -19.79
C GLU A 247 2.23 6.69 -19.16
N THR A 248 3.56 6.68 -19.16
CA THR A 248 4.35 5.65 -18.49
C THR A 248 4.91 6.21 -17.20
N LEU A 249 4.51 5.64 -16.06
CA LEU A 249 5.08 5.94 -14.76
C LEU A 249 5.75 4.66 -14.21
N ASP A 250 7.00 4.79 -13.78
CA ASP A 250 7.76 3.68 -13.22
C ASP A 250 7.80 2.42 -14.12
N GLY A 251 7.75 2.61 -15.45
CA GLY A 251 7.80 1.53 -16.44
C GLY A 251 6.46 0.83 -16.70
N VAL A 252 5.38 1.28 -16.05
CA VAL A 252 4.03 0.76 -16.27
C VAL A 252 3.25 1.69 -17.20
N VAL A 253 2.59 1.12 -18.19
CA VAL A 253 1.70 1.86 -19.09
C VAL A 253 0.34 1.99 -18.46
N ALA A 254 -0.16 3.23 -18.32
CA ALA A 254 -1.50 3.48 -17.84
C ALA A 254 -2.54 2.92 -18.83
N ALA A 255 -3.63 2.34 -18.32
CA ALA A 255 -4.77 1.98 -19.14
C ALA A 255 -5.46 3.24 -19.71
N ASP A 256 -6.01 3.13 -20.93
CA ASP A 256 -6.78 4.20 -21.54
C ASP A 256 -8.04 4.53 -20.72
N ASP A 257 -8.64 3.50 -20.14
CA ASP A 257 -9.78 3.59 -19.24
C ASP A 257 -9.51 2.75 -17.98
N PRO A 258 -8.97 3.36 -16.90
CA PRO A 258 -8.64 2.65 -15.66
C PRO A 258 -9.85 1.99 -14.99
N ALA A 259 -11.05 2.57 -15.12
CA ALA A 259 -12.26 2.00 -14.52
C ALA A 259 -12.65 0.72 -15.26
N ARG A 260 -12.64 0.75 -16.59
CA ARG A 260 -12.89 -0.43 -17.42
C ARG A 260 -11.83 -1.51 -17.19
N ALA A 261 -10.56 -1.14 -17.12
CA ALA A 261 -9.48 -2.09 -16.83
C ALA A 261 -9.67 -2.79 -15.47
N TRP A 262 -10.17 -2.07 -14.48
CA TRP A 262 -10.53 -2.64 -13.18
C TRP A 262 -11.67 -3.65 -13.26
N GLU A 263 -12.76 -3.30 -13.95
CA GLU A 263 -13.90 -4.20 -14.14
C GLU A 263 -13.50 -5.48 -14.89
N GLU A 264 -12.76 -5.35 -15.99
CA GLU A 264 -12.24 -6.49 -16.76
C GLU A 264 -11.30 -7.38 -15.92
N ALA A 265 -10.48 -6.79 -15.05
CA ALA A 265 -9.63 -7.54 -14.15
C ALA A 265 -10.43 -8.30 -13.09
N LEU A 266 -11.46 -7.68 -12.52
CA LEU A 266 -12.36 -8.36 -11.60
C LEU A 266 -13.08 -9.53 -12.28
N GLU A 267 -13.58 -9.36 -13.50
CA GLU A 267 -14.21 -10.47 -14.26
C GLU A 267 -13.21 -11.60 -14.52
N LEU A 268 -11.98 -11.27 -14.92
CA LEU A 268 -10.95 -12.25 -15.24
C LEU A 268 -10.47 -13.03 -14.03
N TYR A 269 -10.24 -12.35 -12.93
CA TYR A 269 -9.58 -12.95 -11.75
C TYR A 269 -10.57 -13.28 -10.62
N ALA A 270 -11.64 -12.52 -10.40
CA ALA A 270 -12.56 -12.78 -9.30
C ALA A 270 -13.44 -14.03 -9.51
N GLY A 271 -13.70 -14.41 -10.76
CA GLY A 271 -14.46 -15.62 -11.13
C GLY A 271 -13.63 -16.92 -11.10
N THR A 272 -12.33 -16.82 -10.93
CA THR A 272 -11.42 -17.98 -10.92
C THR A 272 -10.96 -18.27 -9.49
N ASP A 273 -11.82 -18.84 -8.65
CA ASP A 273 -11.33 -19.64 -7.51
C ASP A 273 -10.62 -20.86 -8.10
N ARG A 274 -9.39 -20.67 -8.52
CA ARG A 274 -8.52 -21.79 -8.93
C ARG A 274 -7.82 -22.29 -7.68
N ASP A 275 -8.18 -23.51 -7.33
CA ASP A 275 -7.53 -24.36 -6.34
C ASP A 275 -6.00 -24.36 -6.44
#